data_77cdc14f0d3f83ddf5ffa24b36cc37e4
#
_entry.id   77cdc14f0d3f83ddf5ffa24b36cc37e4
#
_cell.length_a   1.000
_cell.length_b   1.000
_cell.length_c   1.000
_cell.angle_alpha   90.00
_cell.angle_beta   90.00
_cell.angle_gamma   90.00
#
_symmetry.space_group_name_H-M   'P 1'
#
loop_
_entity.id
_entity.type
_entity.pdbx_description
1 polymer ?
#
loop_
_entity_poly.entity_id
_entity_poly.type
_entity_poly.pdbx_seq_one_letter_code
_entity_poly.pdbx_strand_id
1 'polypeptide(L)'
;MTSGKRKSAARKQPAKAAKGVERQLTCFVVTGFGNKTDYSTGRVLNLDKTYEQLIRPACDEVNVNCFRAIDANLTGSIDSIMYRWIYEADIVIADLSTLNANVFYELGVRHAQRPNTTIIIAESVLMQRIPFDLSSFVIHQYEHGGEEISVKEQERFVNHLAEVLEKIIAAEQRARKVAPQAKRETDSPVFQFLIGMTPPDYTAKTYVEPPAYIPPTEREKKKVKEGESLASVIDAAEAAKKKNDFPEAIRLFGRAIEMQTQGQPDKKPDLFLAQRLALVTYKEGEKPDADGNMDKDTAIAALNGAENILAKYCAPKISTDPETLGLSGAINKRLFELSDDLEYLNLAIRFYERGFYVKQDYYNGINVAYMYTIRANLLPDRFDAIVSYGHANIIRKNVVEICTELIED
;
A
#
# COMPACT_ATOMS: atom_id res chain seq x y z
N MET A 1 56.64 52.99 10.14
CA MET A 1 56.35 53.16 8.70
C MET A 1 56.43 51.82 8.01
N THR A 2 55.32 51.13 7.77
CA THR A 2 55.20 50.05 6.78
C THR A 2 53.74 49.92 6.37
N SER A 3 53.51 50.34 5.14
CA SER A 3 52.23 50.41 4.47
C SER A 3 51.77 49.01 4.06
N GLY A 4 50.67 48.49 4.63
CA GLY A 4 50.02 47.25 4.23
C GLY A 4 48.95 47.50 3.14
N LYS A 5 49.24 47.10 1.90
CA LYS A 5 48.31 47.14 0.77
C LYS A 5 47.21 46.07 0.99
N ARG A 6 45.95 46.50 1.18
CA ARG A 6 44.76 45.68 1.07
C ARG A 6 44.54 45.25 -0.39
N LYS A 7 44.62 43.94 -0.68
CA LYS A 7 44.19 43.38 -1.96
C LYS A 7 42.65 43.34 -2.00
N SER A 8 42.10 44.04 -2.98
CA SER A 8 40.70 44.04 -3.35
C SER A 8 40.32 42.64 -3.87
N ALA A 9 39.37 41.97 -3.23
CA ALA A 9 38.80 40.72 -3.71
C ALA A 9 37.86 41.02 -4.90
N ALA A 10 38.20 40.52 -6.06
CA ALA A 10 37.39 40.61 -7.26
C ALA A 10 36.07 39.80 -7.05
N ARG A 11 34.96 40.51 -7.13
CA ARG A 11 33.59 39.97 -7.09
C ARG A 11 33.38 39.13 -8.36
N LYS A 12 33.39 37.80 -8.24
CA LYS A 12 33.00 36.90 -9.33
C LYS A 12 31.54 37.19 -9.72
N GLN A 13 31.34 37.59 -10.96
CA GLN A 13 30.01 37.70 -11.56
C GLN A 13 29.34 36.30 -11.55
N PRO A 14 28.03 36.21 -11.26
CA PRO A 14 27.31 34.93 -11.37
C PRO A 14 27.31 34.48 -12.83
N ALA A 15 27.64 33.22 -13.05
CA ALA A 15 27.60 32.57 -14.35
C ALA A 15 26.23 32.78 -14.99
N LYS A 16 26.20 33.18 -16.26
CA LYS A 16 24.98 33.26 -17.08
C LYS A 16 24.30 31.90 -17.02
N ALA A 17 23.04 31.88 -16.53
CA ALA A 17 22.17 30.73 -16.58
C ALA A 17 22.11 30.21 -18.02
N ALA A 18 22.46 28.94 -18.21
CA ALA A 18 22.27 28.23 -19.46
C ALA A 18 20.77 28.30 -19.81
N LYS A 19 20.46 28.54 -21.09
CA LYS A 19 19.08 28.50 -21.63
C LYS A 19 18.51 27.13 -21.25
N GLY A 20 17.48 27.10 -20.34
CA GLY A 20 16.97 25.90 -19.75
C GLY A 20 16.39 24.97 -20.80
N VAL A 21 16.85 23.75 -20.80
CA VAL A 21 16.04 22.62 -21.22
C VAL A 21 14.81 22.65 -20.30
N GLU A 22 13.62 22.83 -20.85
CA GLU A 22 12.38 22.88 -20.09
C GLU A 22 12.25 21.51 -19.39
N ARG A 23 12.31 21.48 -18.06
CA ARG A 23 12.22 20.24 -17.27
C ARG A 23 10.88 19.57 -17.55
N GLN A 24 10.89 18.30 -17.90
CA GLN A 24 9.67 17.52 -18.02
C GLN A 24 8.90 17.54 -16.70
N LEU A 25 7.59 17.78 -16.77
CA LEU A 25 6.72 17.78 -15.59
C LEU A 25 6.59 16.36 -15.03
N THR A 26 6.42 16.27 -13.73
CA THR A 26 6.27 15.00 -13.01
C THR A 26 4.85 14.86 -12.45
N CYS A 27 4.30 13.65 -12.59
CA CYS A 27 3.04 13.26 -11.98
C CYS A 27 3.27 12.06 -11.06
N PHE A 28 2.99 12.24 -9.77
CA PHE A 28 3.01 11.15 -8.80
C PHE A 28 1.61 10.60 -8.59
N VAL A 29 1.45 9.28 -8.68
CA VAL A 29 0.15 8.61 -8.56
C VAL A 29 0.03 7.92 -7.21
N VAL A 30 -0.94 8.36 -6.45
CA VAL A 30 -1.35 7.81 -5.16
C VAL A 30 -2.51 6.86 -5.41
N THR A 31 -2.26 5.56 -5.35
CA THR A 31 -3.24 4.50 -5.64
C THR A 31 -2.90 3.22 -4.91
N GLY A 32 -3.86 2.33 -4.76
CA GLY A 32 -3.59 0.94 -4.36
C GLY A 32 -2.82 0.18 -5.45
N PHE A 33 -2.26 -0.97 -5.10
CA PHE A 33 -1.51 -1.82 -6.02
C PHE A 33 -2.19 -3.17 -6.18
N GLY A 34 -2.12 -3.73 -7.38
CA GLY A 34 -2.68 -5.05 -7.70
C GLY A 34 -4.19 -5.12 -7.53
N ASN A 35 -4.67 -6.33 -7.30
CA ASN A 35 -6.07 -6.59 -7.05
C ASN A 35 -6.46 -6.12 -5.63
N LYS A 36 -7.44 -5.22 -5.55
CA LYS A 36 -8.03 -4.75 -4.30
C LYS A 36 -9.51 -5.09 -4.25
N THR A 37 -9.92 -5.62 -3.12
CA THR A 37 -11.34 -5.88 -2.86
C THR A 37 -12.00 -4.62 -2.31
N ASP A 38 -13.07 -4.20 -2.95
CA ASP A 38 -14.03 -3.30 -2.34
C ASP A 38 -14.88 -4.14 -1.38
N TYR A 39 -14.60 -4.05 -0.10
CA TYR A 39 -15.24 -4.89 0.92
C TYR A 39 -16.75 -4.68 1.03
N SER A 40 -17.25 -3.54 0.60
CA SER A 40 -18.67 -3.22 0.67
C SER A 40 -19.49 -3.83 -0.47
N THR A 41 -18.87 -4.10 -1.63
CA THR A 41 -19.52 -4.74 -2.79
C THR A 41 -19.01 -6.13 -3.08
N GLY A 42 -17.91 -6.53 -2.45
CA GLY A 42 -17.19 -7.77 -2.79
C GLY A 42 -16.50 -7.74 -4.17
N ARG A 43 -16.55 -6.61 -4.89
CA ARG A 43 -15.88 -6.48 -6.20
C ARG A 43 -14.37 -6.41 -6.03
N VAL A 44 -13.67 -7.06 -6.91
CA VAL A 44 -12.21 -6.98 -7.00
C VAL A 44 -11.84 -6.10 -8.19
N LEU A 45 -11.06 -5.04 -7.94
CA LEU A 45 -10.56 -4.14 -8.96
C LEU A 45 -9.04 -4.30 -9.10
N ASN A 46 -8.56 -4.45 -10.32
CA ASN A 46 -7.14 -4.46 -10.62
C ASN A 46 -6.64 -3.02 -10.84
N LEU A 47 -6.11 -2.39 -9.79
CA LEU A 47 -5.67 -1.00 -9.83
C LEU A 47 -4.38 -0.78 -10.64
N ASP A 48 -3.61 -1.83 -10.92
CA ASP A 48 -2.50 -1.74 -11.87
C ASP A 48 -3.01 -1.50 -13.29
N LYS A 49 -4.18 -2.08 -13.65
CA LYS A 49 -4.84 -1.80 -14.93
C LYS A 49 -5.32 -0.35 -15.02
N THR A 50 -5.88 0.21 -13.94
CA THR A 50 -6.21 1.64 -13.88
C THR A 50 -5.00 2.50 -14.18
N TYR A 51 -3.87 2.20 -13.55
CA TYR A 51 -2.64 2.94 -13.77
C TYR A 51 -2.10 2.75 -15.20
N GLU A 52 -1.98 1.51 -15.68
CA GLU A 52 -1.37 1.18 -16.97
C GLU A 52 -2.23 1.58 -18.17
N GLN A 53 -3.56 1.47 -18.04
CA GLN A 53 -4.49 1.63 -19.16
C GLN A 53 -5.19 2.99 -19.20
N LEU A 54 -5.24 3.72 -18.09
CA LEU A 54 -5.90 5.02 -17.99
C LEU A 54 -4.94 6.15 -17.64
N ILE A 55 -4.30 6.07 -16.47
CA ILE A 55 -3.55 7.21 -15.91
C ILE A 55 -2.27 7.46 -16.71
N ARG A 56 -1.46 6.43 -16.89
CA ARG A 56 -0.17 6.56 -17.59
C ARG A 56 -0.34 6.98 -19.05
N PRO A 57 -1.26 6.40 -19.86
CA PRO A 57 -1.48 6.86 -21.21
C PRO A 57 -1.90 8.32 -21.30
N ALA A 58 -2.80 8.79 -20.40
CA ALA A 58 -3.20 10.19 -20.38
C ALA A 58 -2.02 11.13 -20.06
N CYS A 59 -1.13 10.75 -19.15
CA CYS A 59 0.08 11.51 -18.86
C CYS A 59 1.07 11.52 -20.03
N ASP A 60 1.18 10.40 -20.76
CA ASP A 60 2.04 10.29 -21.94
C ASP A 60 1.57 11.21 -23.07
N GLU A 61 0.26 11.36 -23.29
CA GLU A 61 -0.30 12.28 -24.29
C GLU A 61 0.11 13.72 -24.07
N VAL A 62 0.24 14.14 -22.81
CA VAL A 62 0.62 15.51 -22.44
C VAL A 62 2.12 15.63 -22.07
N ASN A 63 2.91 14.60 -22.36
CA ASN A 63 4.35 14.55 -22.08
C ASN A 63 4.72 14.80 -20.61
N VAL A 64 3.97 14.21 -19.69
CA VAL A 64 4.22 14.24 -18.24
C VAL A 64 4.83 12.93 -17.78
N ASN A 65 5.94 12.97 -17.05
CA ASN A 65 6.55 11.78 -16.45
C ASN A 65 5.70 11.27 -15.28
N CYS A 66 4.99 10.17 -15.50
CA CYS A 66 4.05 9.58 -14.57
C CYS A 66 4.66 8.35 -13.89
N PHE A 67 4.59 8.29 -12.55
CA PHE A 67 5.12 7.16 -11.77
C PHE A 67 4.39 6.99 -10.44
N ARG A 68 4.48 5.78 -9.89
CA ARG A 68 4.00 5.40 -8.55
C ARG A 68 5.18 5.15 -7.61
N ALA A 69 4.93 5.03 -6.32
CA ALA A 69 5.98 4.72 -5.34
C ALA A 69 6.75 3.42 -5.66
N ILE A 70 6.05 2.40 -6.18
CA ILE A 70 6.66 1.11 -6.56
C ILE A 70 7.50 1.18 -7.83
N ASP A 71 7.24 2.14 -8.71
CA ASP A 71 7.98 2.31 -9.97
C ASP A 71 9.35 2.95 -9.73
N ALA A 72 9.53 3.57 -8.58
CA ALA A 72 10.77 4.21 -8.19
C ALA A 72 11.73 3.16 -7.61
N ASN A 73 12.80 2.83 -8.33
CA ASN A 73 13.92 2.00 -7.85
C ASN A 73 14.70 2.74 -6.77
N LEU A 74 14.17 2.82 -5.55
CA LEU A 74 14.69 3.70 -4.51
C LEU A 74 15.37 2.93 -3.39
N THR A 75 16.62 3.32 -3.12
CA THR A 75 17.37 2.96 -1.91
C THR A 75 16.93 3.87 -0.76
N GLY A 76 15.97 3.43 0.03
CA GLY A 76 15.49 4.19 1.20
C GLY A 76 14.18 3.63 1.75
N SER A 77 13.70 4.18 2.87
CA SER A 77 12.37 3.85 3.38
C SER A 77 11.32 4.40 2.40
N ILE A 78 10.41 3.54 1.95
CA ILE A 78 9.34 3.89 1.02
C ILE A 78 8.56 5.10 1.51
N ASP A 79 8.30 5.16 2.82
CA ASP A 79 7.53 6.24 3.44
C ASP A 79 8.16 7.63 3.26
N SER A 80 9.47 7.76 3.51
CA SER A 80 10.14 9.07 3.40
C SER A 80 10.17 9.60 1.96
N ILE A 81 10.23 8.68 1.00
CA ILE A 81 10.28 8.97 -0.42
C ILE A 81 8.88 9.31 -0.95
N MET A 82 7.87 8.57 -0.49
CA MET A 82 6.47 8.80 -0.83
C MET A 82 6.02 10.20 -0.39
N TYR A 83 6.24 10.59 0.88
CA TYR A 83 5.88 11.94 1.37
C TYR A 83 6.59 13.04 0.60
N ARG A 84 7.82 12.78 0.19
CA ARG A 84 8.57 13.72 -0.62
C ARG A 84 7.92 13.91 -1.99
N TRP A 85 7.55 12.83 -2.70
CA TRP A 85 6.91 12.93 -4.02
C TRP A 85 5.49 13.48 -3.94
N ILE A 86 4.76 13.21 -2.86
CA ILE A 86 3.49 13.87 -2.58
C ILE A 86 3.66 15.39 -2.56
N TYR A 87 4.78 15.89 -2.05
CA TYR A 87 5.09 17.33 -2.01
C TYR A 87 5.73 17.85 -3.30
N GLU A 88 6.78 17.20 -3.82
CA GLU A 88 7.64 17.72 -4.90
C GLU A 88 7.07 17.51 -6.31
N ALA A 89 6.24 16.51 -6.54
CA ALA A 89 5.64 16.28 -7.85
C ALA A 89 4.84 17.51 -8.32
N ASP A 90 4.98 17.84 -9.59
CA ASP A 90 4.26 18.96 -10.20
C ASP A 90 2.75 18.71 -10.15
N ILE A 91 2.33 17.47 -10.37
CA ILE A 91 0.93 17.01 -10.32
C ILE A 91 0.85 15.76 -9.44
N VAL A 92 -0.24 15.61 -8.70
CA VAL A 92 -0.59 14.37 -8.00
C VAL A 92 -1.95 13.90 -8.48
N ILE A 93 -2.07 12.63 -8.84
CA ILE A 93 -3.35 11.96 -9.12
C ILE A 93 -3.62 10.97 -7.98
N ALA A 94 -4.76 11.12 -7.30
CA ALA A 94 -5.19 10.22 -6.24
C ALA A 94 -6.40 9.38 -6.70
N ASP A 95 -6.27 8.05 -6.67
CA ASP A 95 -7.33 7.11 -7.03
C ASP A 95 -7.99 6.54 -5.77
N LEU A 96 -9.24 6.94 -5.54
CA LEU A 96 -10.02 6.59 -4.36
C LEU A 96 -10.81 5.28 -4.50
N SER A 97 -10.71 4.58 -5.60
CA SER A 97 -11.65 3.53 -6.06
C SER A 97 -11.91 2.38 -5.11
N THR A 98 -11.08 2.15 -4.10
CA THR A 98 -11.26 1.06 -3.12
C THR A 98 -11.34 1.54 -1.68
N LEU A 99 -11.61 2.82 -1.45
CA LEU A 99 -11.65 3.44 -0.12
C LEU A 99 -10.41 3.11 0.72
N ASN A 100 -9.24 3.03 0.06
CA ASN A 100 -7.99 2.70 0.74
C ASN A 100 -7.59 3.83 1.70
N ALA A 101 -7.56 3.55 2.99
CA ALA A 101 -7.23 4.52 4.03
C ALA A 101 -5.88 5.22 3.82
N ASN A 102 -4.88 4.53 3.24
CA ASN A 102 -3.58 5.12 2.94
C ASN A 102 -3.70 6.19 1.86
N VAL A 103 -4.49 5.94 0.81
CA VAL A 103 -4.73 6.92 -0.27
C VAL A 103 -5.41 8.18 0.29
N PHE A 104 -6.39 8.03 1.19
CA PHE A 104 -7.01 9.18 1.85
C PHE A 104 -6.03 9.97 2.70
N TYR A 105 -5.19 9.28 3.45
CA TYR A 105 -4.16 9.92 4.27
C TYR A 105 -3.15 10.69 3.40
N GLU A 106 -2.67 10.09 2.33
CA GLU A 106 -1.72 10.67 1.37
C GLU A 106 -2.33 11.87 0.63
N LEU A 107 -3.59 11.79 0.23
CA LEU A 107 -4.35 12.91 -0.34
C LEU A 107 -4.49 14.06 0.67
N GLY A 108 -4.80 13.77 1.93
CA GLY A 108 -4.85 14.77 3.01
C GLY A 108 -3.50 15.46 3.21
N VAL A 109 -2.40 14.71 3.19
CA VAL A 109 -1.03 15.25 3.27
C VAL A 109 -0.75 16.15 2.07
N ARG A 110 -1.13 15.75 0.85
CA ARG A 110 -0.99 16.58 -0.36
C ARG A 110 -1.74 17.88 -0.24
N HIS A 111 -3.02 17.83 0.16
CA HIS A 111 -3.84 19.02 0.35
C HIS A 111 -3.30 19.96 1.42
N ALA A 112 -2.67 19.44 2.48
CA ALA A 112 -2.05 20.27 3.51
C ALA A 112 -0.75 20.96 3.06
N GLN A 113 -0.09 20.43 2.03
CA GLN A 113 1.22 20.92 1.59
C GLN A 113 1.16 21.72 0.29
N ARG A 114 0.19 21.45 -0.58
CA ARG A 114 0.12 22.06 -1.92
C ARG A 114 -1.27 22.62 -2.19
N PRO A 115 -1.36 23.89 -2.60
CA PRO A 115 -2.65 24.54 -2.87
C PRO A 115 -3.30 24.11 -4.19
N ASN A 116 -2.54 23.52 -5.12
CA ASN A 116 -3.00 23.23 -6.48
C ASN A 116 -2.34 21.97 -7.06
N THR A 117 -2.86 21.56 -8.21
CA THR A 117 -2.33 20.46 -9.03
C THR A 117 -2.56 19.07 -8.44
N THR A 118 -3.71 18.90 -7.76
CA THR A 118 -4.19 17.62 -7.27
C THR A 118 -5.43 17.20 -8.05
N ILE A 119 -5.39 16.02 -8.66
CA ILE A 119 -6.50 15.44 -9.41
C ILE A 119 -7.00 14.22 -8.63
N ILE A 120 -8.31 14.16 -8.42
CA ILE A 120 -8.94 13.02 -7.76
C ILE A 120 -9.72 12.22 -8.81
N ILE A 121 -9.46 10.93 -8.88
CA ILE A 121 -10.20 10.00 -9.72
C ILE A 121 -10.83 8.92 -8.87
N ALA A 122 -11.92 8.33 -9.35
CA ALA A 122 -12.56 7.19 -8.70
C ALA A 122 -13.36 6.35 -9.69
N GLU A 123 -13.48 5.08 -9.39
CA GLU A 123 -14.40 4.19 -10.09
C GLU A 123 -15.86 4.61 -9.82
N SER A 124 -16.70 4.58 -10.83
CA SER A 124 -18.05 5.19 -10.83
C SER A 124 -18.99 4.64 -9.74
N VAL A 125 -18.87 3.34 -9.42
CA VAL A 125 -19.70 2.71 -8.38
C VAL A 125 -19.37 3.26 -6.99
N LEU A 126 -18.13 3.70 -6.77
CA LEU A 126 -17.71 4.31 -5.51
C LEU A 126 -18.45 5.61 -5.21
N MET A 127 -18.87 6.36 -6.24
CA MET A 127 -19.51 7.66 -6.06
C MET A 127 -20.77 7.65 -5.19
N GLN A 128 -21.44 6.49 -5.10
CA GLN A 128 -22.61 6.31 -4.23
C GLN A 128 -22.25 6.25 -2.74
N ARG A 129 -20.95 6.10 -2.40
CA ARG A 129 -20.44 5.84 -1.05
C ARG A 129 -19.22 6.67 -0.70
N ILE A 130 -19.02 7.74 -1.46
CA ILE A 130 -17.90 8.63 -1.18
C ILE A 130 -18.09 9.29 0.19
N PRO A 131 -17.05 9.37 1.05
CA PRO A 131 -17.15 10.07 2.31
C PRO A 131 -17.66 11.49 2.14
N PHE A 132 -18.52 11.94 3.06
CA PHE A 132 -19.19 13.25 3.00
C PHE A 132 -18.21 14.40 2.76
N ASP A 133 -17.07 14.39 3.45
CA ASP A 133 -16.05 15.45 3.32
C ASP A 133 -15.40 15.53 1.94
N LEU A 134 -15.52 14.49 1.13
CA LEU A 134 -15.02 14.46 -0.24
C LEU A 134 -16.09 14.69 -1.30
N SER A 135 -17.35 14.70 -0.93
CA SER A 135 -18.49 14.88 -1.86
C SER A 135 -18.49 16.25 -2.57
N SER A 136 -17.81 17.24 -1.99
CA SER A 136 -17.66 18.59 -2.57
C SER A 136 -16.49 18.73 -3.56
N PHE A 137 -15.66 17.69 -3.71
CA PHE A 137 -14.53 17.74 -4.65
C PHE A 137 -14.95 17.36 -6.06
N VAL A 138 -14.19 17.89 -7.03
CA VAL A 138 -14.29 17.41 -8.40
C VAL A 138 -13.57 16.07 -8.50
N ILE A 139 -14.33 14.99 -8.68
CA ILE A 139 -13.84 13.62 -8.83
C ILE A 139 -14.13 13.16 -10.25
N HIS A 140 -13.06 12.81 -10.97
CA HIS A 140 -13.16 12.31 -12.33
C HIS A 140 -13.42 10.82 -12.33
N GLN A 141 -14.59 10.43 -12.83
CA GLN A 141 -15.10 9.07 -12.73
C GLN A 141 -14.74 8.22 -13.94
N TYR A 142 -14.37 6.97 -13.68
CA TYR A 142 -14.14 5.97 -14.69
C TYR A 142 -14.87 4.66 -14.38
N GLU A 143 -15.09 3.82 -15.40
CA GLU A 143 -15.73 2.52 -15.25
C GLU A 143 -14.66 1.42 -15.22
N HIS A 144 -14.74 0.51 -14.24
CA HIS A 144 -13.83 -0.63 -14.12
C HIS A 144 -14.60 -1.94 -14.13
N GLY A 145 -14.25 -2.84 -15.06
CA GLY A 145 -14.89 -4.16 -15.20
C GLY A 145 -14.43 -5.20 -14.16
N GLY A 146 -13.53 -4.85 -13.25
CA GLY A 146 -12.92 -5.75 -12.28
C GLY A 146 -11.48 -6.13 -12.67
N GLU A 147 -11.27 -7.13 -13.50
CA GLU A 147 -9.92 -7.52 -13.97
C GLU A 147 -9.45 -6.70 -15.17
N GLU A 148 -10.38 -6.22 -16.00
CA GLU A 148 -10.08 -5.47 -17.24
C GLU A 148 -10.94 -4.22 -17.36
N ILE A 149 -10.41 -3.22 -18.05
CA ILE A 149 -11.12 -1.99 -18.43
C ILE A 149 -11.45 -2.07 -19.92
N SER A 150 -12.70 -1.81 -20.28
CA SER A 150 -13.12 -1.90 -21.69
C SER A 150 -12.35 -0.89 -22.56
N VAL A 151 -12.04 -1.25 -23.80
CA VAL A 151 -11.31 -0.38 -24.75
C VAL A 151 -12.03 0.96 -24.93
N LYS A 152 -13.37 0.94 -25.00
CA LYS A 152 -14.18 2.16 -25.11
C LYS A 152 -13.98 3.08 -23.92
N GLU A 153 -13.89 2.53 -22.71
CA GLU A 153 -13.66 3.30 -21.49
C GLU A 153 -12.22 3.82 -21.40
N GLN A 154 -11.25 3.01 -21.86
CA GLN A 154 -9.87 3.46 -21.96
C GLN A 154 -9.77 4.70 -22.85
N GLU A 155 -10.30 4.66 -24.07
CA GLU A 155 -10.31 5.83 -24.97
C GLU A 155 -11.02 7.03 -24.34
N ARG A 156 -12.20 6.82 -23.78
CA ARG A 156 -12.99 7.89 -23.16
C ARG A 156 -12.24 8.58 -22.02
N PHE A 157 -11.75 7.77 -21.06
CA PHE A 157 -11.16 8.32 -19.85
C PHE A 157 -9.75 8.86 -20.06
N VAL A 158 -8.94 8.22 -20.92
CA VAL A 158 -7.61 8.74 -21.29
C VAL A 158 -7.75 10.13 -21.90
N ASN A 159 -8.61 10.32 -22.90
CA ASN A 159 -8.86 11.62 -23.50
C ASN A 159 -9.36 12.65 -22.46
N HIS A 160 -10.31 12.26 -21.61
CA HIS A 160 -10.82 13.12 -20.56
C HIS A 160 -9.74 13.56 -19.58
N LEU A 161 -8.92 12.61 -19.08
CA LEU A 161 -7.86 12.90 -18.12
C LEU A 161 -6.73 13.72 -18.76
N ALA A 162 -6.39 13.47 -20.02
CA ALA A 162 -5.43 14.28 -20.78
C ALA A 162 -5.90 15.74 -20.90
N GLU A 163 -7.17 16.00 -21.23
CA GLU A 163 -7.73 17.36 -21.24
C GLU A 163 -7.65 18.04 -19.86
N VAL A 164 -7.91 17.31 -18.78
CA VAL A 164 -7.80 17.83 -17.41
C VAL A 164 -6.36 18.22 -17.11
N LEU A 165 -5.42 17.35 -17.45
CA LEU A 165 -3.98 17.60 -17.30
C LEU A 165 -3.53 18.83 -18.08
N GLU A 166 -3.94 18.96 -19.35
CA GLU A 166 -3.62 20.14 -20.17
C GLU A 166 -4.13 21.45 -19.55
N LYS A 167 -5.37 21.45 -19.05
CA LYS A 167 -5.95 22.63 -18.39
C LYS A 167 -5.17 23.02 -17.14
N ILE A 168 -4.78 22.05 -16.30
CA ILE A 168 -3.99 22.28 -15.09
C ILE A 168 -2.60 22.78 -15.44
N ILE A 169 -1.91 22.17 -16.41
CA ILE A 169 -0.58 22.58 -16.88
C ILE A 169 -0.63 24.02 -17.42
N ALA A 170 -1.62 24.33 -18.26
CA ALA A 170 -1.78 25.67 -18.82
C ALA A 170 -2.09 26.73 -17.73
N ALA A 171 -2.88 26.37 -16.71
CA ALA A 171 -3.17 27.24 -15.59
C ALA A 171 -1.90 27.53 -14.76
N GLU A 172 -1.12 26.50 -14.45
CA GLU A 172 0.16 26.66 -13.74
C GLU A 172 1.19 27.49 -14.52
N GLN A 173 1.31 27.27 -15.82
CA GLN A 173 2.22 28.05 -16.68
C GLN A 173 1.80 29.53 -16.75
N ARG A 174 0.50 29.81 -16.84
CA ARG A 174 -0.03 31.19 -16.80
C ARG A 174 0.27 31.84 -15.46
N ALA A 175 0.00 31.12 -14.37
CA ALA A 175 0.21 31.64 -13.02
C ALA A 175 1.69 31.96 -12.73
N ARG A 176 2.62 31.17 -13.25
CA ARG A 176 4.09 31.46 -13.16
C ARG A 176 4.49 32.72 -13.93
N LYS A 177 3.73 33.10 -14.99
CA LYS A 177 4.05 34.27 -15.84
C LYS A 177 3.42 35.57 -15.34
N VAL A 178 2.26 35.53 -14.68
CA VAL A 178 1.41 36.73 -14.47
C VAL A 178 1.57 37.39 -13.10
N ALA A 179 2.23 36.86 -12.17
CA ALA A 179 2.65 37.39 -10.87
C ALA A 179 2.41 36.39 -9.71
N PRO A 180 3.36 36.25 -8.82
CA PRO A 180 3.28 35.31 -7.69
C PRO A 180 2.22 35.64 -6.65
N GLN A 181 1.58 36.82 -6.72
CA GLN A 181 0.68 37.37 -5.68
C GLN A 181 -0.81 37.37 -6.07
N ALA A 182 -1.17 36.96 -7.27
CA ALA A 182 -2.59 36.84 -7.63
C ALA A 182 -3.24 35.70 -6.83
N LYS A 183 -4.40 35.98 -6.19
CA LYS A 183 -5.20 34.98 -5.50
C LYS A 183 -5.58 33.88 -6.51
N ARG A 184 -5.00 32.71 -6.34
CA ARG A 184 -5.25 31.54 -7.19
C ARG A 184 -6.45 30.80 -6.66
N GLU A 185 -7.27 30.29 -7.55
CA GLU A 185 -8.21 29.23 -7.18
C GLU A 185 -7.39 28.01 -6.75
N THR A 186 -7.76 27.43 -5.63
CA THR A 186 -7.06 26.27 -5.06
C THR A 186 -7.94 25.03 -5.18
N ASP A 187 -7.36 23.90 -5.48
CA ASP A 187 -8.01 22.58 -5.43
C ASP A 187 -7.90 21.93 -4.04
N SER A 188 -7.13 22.56 -3.12
CA SER A 188 -6.99 22.11 -1.75
C SER A 188 -7.99 22.79 -0.82
N PRO A 189 -8.85 22.04 -0.10
CA PRO A 189 -9.75 22.61 0.90
C PRO A 189 -8.98 23.27 2.04
N VAL A 190 -7.80 22.78 2.38
CA VAL A 190 -6.96 23.34 3.45
C VAL A 190 -6.60 24.80 3.14
N PHE A 191 -6.14 25.09 1.92
CA PHE A 191 -5.80 26.45 1.49
C PHE A 191 -7.02 27.28 1.14
N GLN A 192 -8.15 26.65 0.86
CA GLN A 192 -9.42 27.34 0.61
C GLN A 192 -10.02 27.89 1.90
N PHE A 193 -10.02 27.10 2.98
CA PHE A 193 -10.67 27.44 4.25
C PHE A 193 -9.72 28.09 5.25
N LEU A 194 -8.42 27.75 5.24
CA LEU A 194 -7.42 28.33 6.14
C LEU A 194 -6.76 29.55 5.47
N ILE A 195 -7.44 30.68 5.52
CA ILE A 195 -7.00 31.94 4.91
C ILE A 195 -5.65 32.36 5.51
N GLY A 196 -4.65 32.59 4.66
CA GLY A 196 -3.29 32.98 5.06
C GLY A 196 -2.32 31.82 5.27
N MET A 197 -2.76 30.59 5.11
CA MET A 197 -1.84 29.46 5.08
C MET A 197 -0.95 29.55 3.85
N THR A 198 0.34 29.35 4.06
CA THR A 198 1.34 29.29 2.99
C THR A 198 1.89 27.87 2.88
N PRO A 199 2.18 27.39 1.65
CA PRO A 199 2.84 26.10 1.48
C PRO A 199 4.15 26.07 2.28
N PRO A 200 4.51 24.92 2.87
CA PRO A 200 5.78 24.80 3.57
C PRO A 200 6.94 25.07 2.62
N ASP A 201 7.96 25.82 3.09
CA ASP A 201 9.21 26.01 2.36
C ASP A 201 10.08 24.77 2.62
N TYR A 202 10.09 23.86 1.65
CA TYR A 202 10.83 22.62 1.74
C TYR A 202 12.14 22.70 0.99
N THR A 203 13.20 23.09 1.71
CA THR A 203 14.57 22.98 1.20
C THR A 203 15.12 21.61 1.57
N ALA A 204 14.90 20.62 0.71
CA ALA A 204 15.46 19.29 0.90
C ALA A 204 16.99 19.33 0.87
N LYS A 205 17.62 18.78 1.90
CA LYS A 205 19.09 18.61 1.94
C LYS A 205 19.58 17.56 0.93
N THR A 206 18.72 16.71 0.45
CA THR A 206 19.03 15.65 -0.53
C THR A 206 17.98 15.64 -1.62
N TYR A 207 18.41 15.91 -2.84
CA TYR A 207 17.58 15.76 -4.04
C TYR A 207 17.47 14.28 -4.37
N VAL A 208 16.25 13.79 -4.62
CA VAL A 208 15.99 12.47 -5.17
C VAL A 208 15.43 12.67 -6.58
N GLU A 209 16.15 12.20 -7.59
CA GLU A 209 15.65 12.28 -8.95
C GLU A 209 14.37 11.46 -9.12
N PRO A 210 13.39 11.96 -9.89
CA PRO A 210 12.26 11.13 -10.31
C PRO A 210 12.78 9.94 -11.12
N PRO A 211 12.04 8.83 -11.17
CA PRO A 211 12.34 7.75 -12.10
C PRO A 211 12.49 8.30 -13.50
N ALA A 212 13.51 7.84 -14.24
CA ALA A 212 13.72 8.27 -15.60
C ALA A 212 12.47 8.01 -16.45
N TYR A 213 12.05 9.02 -17.20
CA TYR A 213 10.94 8.85 -18.14
C TYR A 213 11.31 7.81 -19.20
N ILE A 214 10.47 6.79 -19.35
CA ILE A 214 10.59 5.78 -20.38
C ILE A 214 9.43 5.97 -21.36
N PRO A 215 9.71 6.38 -22.63
CA PRO A 215 8.66 6.53 -23.63
C PRO A 215 7.86 5.24 -23.85
N PRO A 216 6.58 5.32 -24.25
CA PRO A 216 5.71 4.14 -24.46
C PRO A 216 6.35 3.08 -25.38
N THR A 217 6.95 3.52 -26.49
CA THR A 217 7.63 2.65 -27.47
C THR A 217 8.85 1.91 -26.90
N GLU A 218 9.50 2.46 -25.90
CA GLU A 218 10.64 1.81 -25.22
C GLU A 218 10.20 0.91 -24.06
N ARG A 219 9.05 1.23 -23.43
CA ARG A 219 8.47 0.39 -22.36
C ARG A 219 8.10 -1.00 -22.86
N GLU A 220 7.50 -1.09 -24.06
CA GLU A 220 7.18 -2.38 -24.68
C GLU A 220 8.45 -3.19 -24.98
N LYS A 221 9.50 -2.54 -25.51
CA LYS A 221 10.80 -3.19 -25.74
C LYS A 221 11.49 -3.61 -24.44
N LYS A 222 11.28 -2.88 -23.35
CA LYS A 222 11.83 -3.17 -22.04
C LYS A 222 11.08 -4.31 -21.37
N LYS A 223 9.73 -4.36 -21.47
CA LYS A 223 8.91 -5.51 -21.02
C LYS A 223 9.34 -6.83 -21.70
N VAL A 224 9.82 -6.77 -22.94
CA VAL A 224 10.33 -7.95 -23.68
C VAL A 224 11.76 -8.32 -23.28
N LYS A 225 12.57 -7.37 -22.77
CA LYS A 225 13.98 -7.59 -22.39
C LYS A 225 14.22 -7.81 -20.89
N GLU A 226 13.41 -7.23 -20.03
CA GLU A 226 13.48 -7.44 -18.58
C GLU A 226 12.55 -8.60 -18.23
N GLY A 227 13.12 -9.80 -18.19
CA GLY A 227 12.48 -10.91 -17.49
C GLY A 227 12.26 -10.53 -16.03
N GLU A 228 11.00 -10.57 -15.60
CA GLU A 228 10.54 -10.43 -14.22
C GLU A 228 10.69 -9.03 -13.57
N SER A 229 9.64 -8.22 -13.66
CA SER A 229 9.47 -7.09 -12.73
C SER A 229 8.98 -7.61 -11.37
N LEU A 230 9.27 -6.88 -10.29
CA LEU A 230 8.78 -7.24 -8.95
C LEU A 230 7.24 -7.44 -8.95
N ALA A 231 6.50 -6.57 -9.64
CA ALA A 231 5.06 -6.68 -9.78
C ALA A 231 4.64 -7.98 -10.48
N SER A 232 5.29 -8.34 -11.60
CA SER A 232 4.97 -9.58 -12.32
C SER A 232 5.28 -10.84 -11.51
N VAL A 233 6.31 -10.79 -10.66
CA VAL A 233 6.64 -11.90 -9.74
C VAL A 233 5.58 -12.03 -8.64
N ILE A 234 5.12 -10.91 -8.07
CA ILE A 234 4.05 -10.90 -7.08
C ILE A 234 2.74 -11.43 -7.67
N ASP A 235 2.37 -10.98 -8.88
CA ASP A 235 1.16 -11.44 -9.56
C ASP A 235 1.22 -12.95 -9.86
N ALA A 236 2.36 -13.44 -10.31
CA ALA A 236 2.59 -14.87 -10.51
C ALA A 236 2.50 -15.66 -9.19
N ALA A 237 3.04 -15.10 -8.09
CA ALA A 237 2.95 -15.71 -6.76
C ALA A 237 1.50 -15.80 -6.26
N GLU A 238 0.72 -14.73 -6.40
CA GLU A 238 -0.70 -14.71 -6.05
C GLU A 238 -1.53 -15.67 -6.94
N ALA A 239 -1.19 -15.78 -8.23
CA ALA A 239 -1.83 -16.73 -9.13
C ALA A 239 -1.51 -18.19 -8.75
N ALA A 240 -0.26 -18.51 -8.38
CA ALA A 240 0.12 -19.82 -7.87
C ALA A 240 -0.62 -20.15 -6.55
N LYS A 241 -0.70 -19.20 -5.62
CA LYS A 241 -1.46 -19.34 -4.37
C LYS A 241 -2.94 -19.63 -4.64
N LYS A 242 -3.59 -18.92 -5.56
CA LYS A 242 -4.99 -19.16 -5.94
C LYS A 242 -5.22 -20.56 -6.52
N LYS A 243 -4.22 -21.15 -7.17
CA LYS A 243 -4.24 -22.52 -7.70
C LYS A 243 -3.88 -23.59 -6.65
N ASN A 244 -3.59 -23.18 -5.40
CA ASN A 244 -3.04 -24.01 -4.34
C ASN A 244 -1.69 -24.66 -4.71
N ASP A 245 -0.94 -24.03 -5.63
CA ASP A 245 0.45 -24.39 -5.94
C ASP A 245 1.37 -23.64 -4.96
N PHE A 246 1.36 -24.10 -3.70
CA PHE A 246 2.11 -23.44 -2.63
C PHE A 246 3.62 -23.51 -2.80
N PRO A 247 4.23 -24.62 -3.30
CA PRO A 247 5.67 -24.65 -3.58
C PRO A 247 6.11 -23.53 -4.54
N GLU A 248 5.38 -23.34 -5.64
CA GLU A 248 5.67 -22.27 -6.58
C GLU A 248 5.38 -20.88 -6.00
N ALA A 249 4.31 -20.73 -5.22
CA ALA A 249 4.00 -19.49 -4.52
C ALA A 249 5.11 -19.11 -3.51
N ILE A 250 5.64 -20.07 -2.74
CA ILE A 250 6.77 -19.88 -1.81
C ILE A 250 8.00 -19.39 -2.57
N ARG A 251 8.34 -20.06 -3.68
CA ARG A 251 9.49 -19.69 -4.52
C ARG A 251 9.37 -18.27 -5.05
N LEU A 252 8.18 -17.90 -5.55
CA LEU A 252 7.93 -16.59 -6.15
C LEU A 252 7.85 -15.47 -5.10
N PHE A 253 7.19 -15.66 -3.95
CA PHE A 253 7.22 -14.66 -2.87
C PHE A 253 8.62 -14.50 -2.28
N GLY A 254 9.39 -15.60 -2.14
CA GLY A 254 10.80 -15.53 -1.76
C GLY A 254 11.61 -14.71 -2.75
N ARG A 255 11.41 -14.93 -4.05
CA ARG A 255 12.04 -14.15 -5.12
C ARG A 255 11.65 -12.68 -5.07
N ALA A 256 10.38 -12.36 -4.83
CA ALA A 256 9.91 -10.98 -4.67
C ALA A 256 10.60 -10.28 -3.48
N ILE A 257 10.77 -10.97 -2.36
CA ILE A 257 11.50 -10.45 -1.20
C ILE A 257 12.99 -10.20 -1.55
N GLU A 258 13.65 -11.12 -2.24
CA GLU A 258 15.03 -10.92 -2.69
C GLU A 258 15.18 -9.72 -3.61
N MET A 259 14.27 -9.57 -4.58
CA MET A 259 14.25 -8.42 -5.49
C MET A 259 14.06 -7.11 -4.73
N GLN A 260 13.11 -7.06 -3.77
CA GLN A 260 12.82 -5.87 -2.98
C GLN A 260 13.97 -5.51 -2.03
N THR A 261 14.58 -6.51 -1.41
CA THR A 261 15.70 -6.32 -0.49
C THR A 261 17.03 -6.19 -1.21
N GLN A 262 17.08 -6.45 -2.52
CA GLN A 262 18.30 -6.50 -3.32
C GLN A 262 19.34 -7.51 -2.76
N GLY A 263 18.85 -8.59 -2.14
CA GLY A 263 19.68 -9.59 -1.49
C GLY A 263 20.41 -9.11 -0.23
N GLN A 264 20.06 -7.93 0.30
CA GLN A 264 20.67 -7.40 1.53
C GLN A 264 19.96 -7.98 2.77
N PRO A 265 20.65 -8.74 3.64
CA PRO A 265 20.03 -9.44 4.77
C PRO A 265 19.39 -8.51 5.82
N ASP A 266 19.95 -7.31 5.98
CA ASP A 266 19.52 -6.32 6.99
C ASP A 266 18.33 -5.45 6.51
N LYS A 267 18.01 -5.50 5.22
CA LYS A 267 16.89 -4.76 4.65
C LYS A 267 15.60 -5.55 4.87
N LYS A 268 14.67 -4.97 5.59
CA LYS A 268 13.35 -5.59 5.80
C LYS A 268 12.51 -5.50 4.52
N PRO A 269 11.86 -6.60 4.11
CA PRO A 269 10.89 -6.57 3.03
C PRO A 269 9.61 -5.85 3.47
N ASP A 270 8.76 -5.56 2.51
CA ASP A 270 7.39 -5.13 2.76
C ASP A 270 6.66 -6.17 3.64
N LEU A 271 5.91 -5.65 4.62
CA LEU A 271 5.16 -6.47 5.55
C LEU A 271 4.22 -7.44 4.84
N PHE A 272 3.55 -6.97 3.79
CA PHE A 272 2.67 -7.77 2.96
C PHE A 272 3.39 -9.00 2.36
N LEU A 273 4.58 -8.81 1.76
CA LEU A 273 5.33 -9.92 1.17
C LEU A 273 5.74 -10.96 2.21
N ALA A 274 6.19 -10.51 3.37
CA ALA A 274 6.56 -11.38 4.47
C ALA A 274 5.37 -12.19 4.99
N GLN A 275 4.21 -11.56 5.15
CA GLN A 275 2.96 -12.20 5.55
C GLN A 275 2.49 -13.22 4.50
N ARG A 276 2.55 -12.88 3.20
CA ARG A 276 2.18 -13.78 2.12
C ARG A 276 3.10 -15.01 2.07
N LEU A 277 4.42 -14.81 2.19
CA LEU A 277 5.36 -15.91 2.26
C LEU A 277 5.08 -16.83 3.46
N ALA A 278 4.85 -16.27 4.64
CA ALA A 278 4.48 -17.04 5.83
C ALA A 278 3.17 -17.82 5.64
N LEU A 279 2.15 -17.17 5.05
CA LEU A 279 0.86 -17.81 4.78
C LEU A 279 0.98 -19.01 3.83
N VAL A 280 1.70 -18.87 2.71
CA VAL A 280 1.84 -19.98 1.74
C VAL A 280 2.73 -21.09 2.29
N THR A 281 3.73 -20.76 3.11
CA THR A 281 4.57 -21.76 3.81
C THR A 281 3.74 -22.57 4.81
N TYR A 282 2.89 -21.90 5.59
CA TYR A 282 1.95 -22.54 6.49
C TYR A 282 0.97 -23.45 5.73
N LYS A 283 0.40 -22.96 4.62
CA LYS A 283 -0.58 -23.70 3.81
C LYS A 283 0.02 -24.92 3.12
N GLU A 284 1.28 -24.89 2.72
CA GLU A 284 1.94 -26.06 2.17
C GLU A 284 2.02 -27.19 3.19
N GLY A 285 2.31 -26.87 4.46
CA GLY A 285 2.33 -27.87 5.54
C GLY A 285 0.96 -28.49 5.87
N GLU A 286 -0.13 -27.85 5.48
CA GLU A 286 -1.50 -28.39 5.66
C GLU A 286 -1.95 -29.29 4.50
N LYS A 287 -1.16 -29.43 3.45
CA LYS A 287 -1.56 -30.18 2.26
C LYS A 287 -1.44 -31.70 2.52
N PRO A 288 -2.53 -32.46 2.33
CA PRO A 288 -2.44 -33.91 2.44
C PRO A 288 -1.58 -34.49 1.31
N ASP A 289 -0.98 -35.64 1.55
CA ASP A 289 -0.29 -36.44 0.54
C ASP A 289 -1.30 -37.02 -0.49
N ALA A 290 -0.76 -37.78 -1.47
CA ALA A 290 -1.58 -38.40 -2.51
C ALA A 290 -2.61 -39.41 -1.98
N ASP A 291 -2.40 -39.93 -0.78
CA ASP A 291 -3.28 -40.90 -0.10
C ASP A 291 -4.27 -40.20 0.85
N GLY A 292 -4.23 -38.87 0.93
CA GLY A 292 -5.10 -38.07 1.79
C GLY A 292 -4.62 -37.96 3.24
N ASN A 293 -3.43 -38.44 3.57
CA ASN A 293 -2.86 -38.35 4.90
C ASN A 293 -1.98 -37.09 5.02
N MET A 294 -1.99 -36.49 6.20
CA MET A 294 -1.11 -35.38 6.52
C MET A 294 0.09 -35.94 7.29
N ASP A 295 1.30 -35.72 6.73
CA ASP A 295 2.53 -36.02 7.47
C ASP A 295 2.74 -34.96 8.56
N LYS A 296 2.65 -35.42 9.80
CA LYS A 296 2.72 -34.57 10.99
C LYS A 296 4.04 -33.82 11.11
N ASP A 297 5.14 -34.49 10.81
CA ASP A 297 6.48 -33.92 10.96
C ASP A 297 6.72 -32.84 9.89
N THR A 298 6.29 -33.09 8.66
CA THR A 298 6.33 -32.12 7.57
C THR A 298 5.45 -30.91 7.88
N ALA A 299 4.25 -31.12 8.40
CA ALA A 299 3.34 -30.03 8.80
C ALA A 299 3.96 -29.15 9.91
N ILE A 300 4.53 -29.77 10.96
CA ILE A 300 5.20 -29.03 12.05
C ILE A 300 6.41 -28.27 11.51
N ALA A 301 7.20 -28.84 10.61
CA ALA A 301 8.33 -28.15 10.00
C ALA A 301 7.93 -26.92 9.20
N ALA A 302 6.84 -27.02 8.41
CA ALA A 302 6.31 -25.90 7.65
C ALA A 302 5.74 -24.78 8.55
N LEU A 303 5.00 -25.15 9.61
CA LEU A 303 4.50 -24.21 10.59
C LEU A 303 5.62 -23.44 11.30
N ASN A 304 6.66 -24.14 11.74
CA ASN A 304 7.85 -23.53 12.34
C ASN A 304 8.59 -22.62 11.32
N GLY A 305 8.65 -23.05 10.06
CA GLY A 305 9.17 -22.21 8.97
C GLY A 305 8.40 -20.90 8.81
N ALA A 306 7.05 -20.96 8.82
CA ALA A 306 6.20 -19.80 8.74
C ALA A 306 6.35 -18.87 9.97
N GLU A 307 6.45 -19.44 11.18
CA GLU A 307 6.71 -18.67 12.40
C GLU A 307 8.06 -17.94 12.34
N ASN A 308 9.10 -18.61 11.86
CA ASN A 308 10.43 -18.00 11.68
C ASN A 308 10.40 -16.84 10.67
N ILE A 309 9.62 -16.93 9.59
CA ILE A 309 9.42 -15.84 8.64
C ILE A 309 8.78 -14.64 9.33
N LEU A 310 7.69 -14.87 10.08
CA LEU A 310 7.02 -13.82 10.82
C LEU A 310 7.90 -13.21 11.90
N ALA A 311 8.64 -14.02 12.64
CA ALA A 311 9.58 -13.56 13.67
C ALA A 311 10.68 -12.67 13.09
N LYS A 312 11.22 -13.06 11.93
CA LYS A 312 12.29 -12.35 11.25
C LYS A 312 11.85 -10.99 10.71
N TYR A 313 10.68 -10.91 10.10
CA TYR A 313 10.27 -9.75 9.33
C TYR A 313 9.14 -8.93 9.94
N CYS A 314 8.22 -9.56 10.66
CA CYS A 314 6.99 -8.95 11.14
C CYS A 314 6.99 -8.67 12.67
N ALA A 315 7.95 -9.23 13.41
CA ALA A 315 8.10 -9.08 14.86
C ALA A 315 6.77 -9.27 15.66
N PRO A 316 6.07 -10.41 15.56
CA PRO A 316 4.72 -10.59 16.09
C PRO A 316 4.59 -10.31 17.59
N LYS A 317 5.66 -10.49 18.37
CA LYS A 317 5.66 -10.24 19.82
C LYS A 317 5.38 -8.77 20.18
N ILE A 318 5.72 -7.83 19.30
CA ILE A 318 5.56 -6.38 19.50
C ILE A 318 4.65 -5.74 18.43
N SER A 319 4.25 -6.47 17.40
CA SER A 319 3.41 -5.98 16.31
C SER A 319 2.03 -5.58 16.80
N THR A 320 1.47 -4.53 16.21
CA THR A 320 0.06 -4.13 16.32
C THR A 320 -0.70 -4.39 15.02
N ASP A 321 -0.04 -5.00 14.02
CA ASP A 321 -0.69 -5.36 12.76
C ASP A 321 -1.58 -6.59 12.92
N PRO A 322 -2.90 -6.47 12.66
CA PRO A 322 -3.86 -7.55 12.89
C PRO A 322 -3.63 -8.79 12.03
N GLU A 323 -3.11 -8.62 10.80
CA GLU A 323 -2.80 -9.72 9.89
C GLU A 323 -1.63 -10.56 10.43
N THR A 324 -0.55 -9.90 10.86
CA THR A 324 0.58 -10.56 11.53
C THR A 324 0.13 -11.34 12.76
N LEU A 325 -0.72 -10.72 13.59
CA LEU A 325 -1.22 -11.34 14.82
C LEU A 325 -2.16 -12.51 14.52
N GLY A 326 -3.05 -12.36 13.52
CA GLY A 326 -3.93 -13.42 13.05
C GLY A 326 -3.17 -14.62 12.50
N LEU A 327 -2.15 -14.40 11.67
CA LEU A 327 -1.28 -15.46 11.15
C LEU A 327 -0.51 -16.17 12.26
N SER A 328 0.09 -15.42 13.20
CA SER A 328 0.79 -16.01 14.33
C SER A 328 -0.16 -16.84 15.23
N GLY A 329 -1.38 -16.35 15.43
CA GLY A 329 -2.43 -17.10 16.11
C GLY A 329 -2.78 -18.39 15.39
N ALA A 330 -2.96 -18.36 14.06
CA ALA A 330 -3.29 -19.53 13.25
C ALA A 330 -2.18 -20.58 13.26
N ILE A 331 -0.92 -20.18 13.14
CA ILE A 331 0.23 -21.07 13.20
C ILE A 331 0.30 -21.78 14.56
N ASN A 332 0.21 -21.02 15.66
CA ASN A 332 0.27 -21.59 17.00
C ASN A 332 -0.95 -22.48 17.33
N LYS A 333 -2.14 -22.12 16.83
CA LYS A 333 -3.32 -22.99 16.91
C LYS A 333 -3.06 -24.36 16.26
N ARG A 334 -2.48 -24.36 15.05
CA ARG A 334 -2.17 -25.59 14.33
C ARG A 334 -1.04 -26.41 15.00
N LEU A 335 0.00 -25.75 15.51
CA LEU A 335 1.04 -26.43 16.29
C LEU A 335 0.43 -27.11 17.53
N PHE A 336 -0.49 -26.45 18.22
CA PHE A 336 -1.22 -27.07 19.33
C PHE A 336 -2.04 -28.29 18.87
N GLU A 337 -2.83 -28.18 17.80
CA GLU A 337 -3.65 -29.27 17.25
C GLU A 337 -2.81 -30.50 16.86
N LEU A 338 -1.54 -30.30 16.48
CA LEU A 338 -0.63 -31.37 16.11
C LEU A 338 0.17 -31.95 17.29
N SER A 339 0.49 -31.13 18.30
CA SER A 339 1.42 -31.52 19.37
C SER A 339 0.74 -31.77 20.73
N ASP A 340 -0.50 -31.29 20.91
CA ASP A 340 -1.19 -31.21 22.20
C ASP A 340 -0.46 -30.38 23.27
N ASP A 341 0.55 -29.55 22.84
CA ASP A 341 1.34 -28.72 23.75
C ASP A 341 0.60 -27.44 24.11
N LEU A 342 0.29 -27.28 25.40
CA LEU A 342 -0.43 -26.15 25.96
C LEU A 342 0.32 -24.80 25.78
N GLU A 343 1.63 -24.82 25.54
CA GLU A 343 2.37 -23.59 25.26
C GLU A 343 1.88 -22.95 23.96
N TYR A 344 1.69 -23.75 22.91
CA TYR A 344 1.15 -23.26 21.65
C TYR A 344 -0.29 -22.79 21.76
N LEU A 345 -1.11 -23.45 22.56
CA LEU A 345 -2.47 -22.98 22.84
C LEU A 345 -2.47 -21.58 23.49
N ASN A 346 -1.61 -21.37 24.47
CA ASN A 346 -1.49 -20.09 25.15
C ASN A 346 -0.92 -19.00 24.24
N LEU A 347 0.01 -19.35 23.34
CA LEU A 347 0.52 -18.42 22.32
C LEU A 347 -0.57 -18.04 21.30
N ALA A 348 -1.35 -19.02 20.83
CA ALA A 348 -2.48 -18.76 19.93
C ALA A 348 -3.50 -17.81 20.56
N ILE A 349 -3.88 -18.04 21.82
CA ILE A 349 -4.76 -17.14 22.57
C ILE A 349 -4.18 -15.74 22.61
N ARG A 350 -2.91 -15.59 23.00
CA ARG A 350 -2.25 -14.28 23.12
C ARG A 350 -2.26 -13.49 21.82
N PHE A 351 -1.95 -14.13 20.70
CA PHE A 351 -1.89 -13.46 19.42
C PHE A 351 -3.28 -13.09 18.88
N TYR A 352 -4.23 -14.02 18.91
CA TYR A 352 -5.59 -13.74 18.48
C TYR A 352 -6.29 -12.69 19.35
N GLU A 353 -6.11 -12.78 20.67
CA GLU A 353 -6.67 -11.82 21.61
C GLU A 353 -6.15 -10.41 21.35
N ARG A 354 -4.83 -10.27 21.17
CA ARG A 354 -4.22 -8.99 20.83
C ARG A 354 -4.71 -8.47 19.48
N GLY A 355 -4.81 -9.33 18.45
CA GLY A 355 -5.37 -8.99 17.15
C GLY A 355 -6.81 -8.51 17.25
N PHE A 356 -7.62 -9.17 18.05
CA PHE A 356 -9.01 -8.81 18.31
C PHE A 356 -9.13 -7.42 18.96
N TYR A 357 -8.36 -7.15 20.03
CA TYR A 357 -8.45 -5.86 20.70
C TYR A 357 -7.86 -4.69 19.89
N VAL A 358 -6.95 -4.97 18.95
CA VAL A 358 -6.42 -3.93 18.05
C VAL A 358 -7.42 -3.54 16.96
N LYS A 359 -8.08 -4.51 16.34
CA LYS A 359 -8.94 -4.29 15.16
C LYS A 359 -10.43 -4.44 15.45
N GLN A 360 -10.78 -5.12 16.54
CA GLN A 360 -12.17 -5.50 16.85
C GLN A 360 -12.86 -6.23 15.68
N ASP A 361 -12.14 -7.17 15.04
CA ASP A 361 -12.66 -7.95 13.92
C ASP A 361 -13.17 -9.33 14.36
N TYR A 362 -14.17 -9.83 13.62
CA TYR A 362 -14.78 -11.12 13.92
C TYR A 362 -13.81 -12.30 13.76
N TYR A 363 -12.80 -12.21 12.87
CA TYR A 363 -11.88 -13.32 12.60
C TYR A 363 -10.99 -13.63 13.80
N ASN A 364 -10.28 -12.63 14.32
CA ASN A 364 -9.49 -12.81 15.53
C ASN A 364 -10.37 -13.14 16.74
N GLY A 365 -11.53 -12.48 16.85
CA GLY A 365 -12.48 -12.69 17.95
C GLY A 365 -13.01 -14.10 18.04
N ILE A 366 -13.51 -14.68 16.94
CA ILE A 366 -14.06 -16.05 16.97
C ILE A 366 -12.97 -17.09 17.24
N ASN A 367 -11.76 -16.90 16.70
CA ASN A 367 -10.66 -17.80 16.94
C ASN A 367 -10.18 -17.76 18.41
N VAL A 368 -10.02 -16.60 19.02
CA VAL A 368 -9.62 -16.52 20.43
C VAL A 368 -10.69 -17.09 21.36
N ALA A 369 -11.97 -16.85 21.07
CA ALA A 369 -13.08 -17.44 21.85
C ALA A 369 -13.07 -18.97 21.77
N TYR A 370 -12.76 -19.53 20.60
CA TYR A 370 -12.61 -20.96 20.41
C TYR A 370 -11.42 -21.51 21.21
N MET A 371 -10.25 -20.85 21.15
CA MET A 371 -9.05 -21.26 21.88
C MET A 371 -9.26 -21.20 23.41
N TYR A 372 -9.96 -20.18 23.91
CA TYR A 372 -10.32 -20.11 25.33
C TYR A 372 -11.26 -21.25 25.77
N THR A 373 -12.17 -21.70 24.90
CA THR A 373 -13.02 -22.83 25.18
C THR A 373 -12.24 -24.15 25.26
N ILE A 374 -11.29 -24.36 24.34
CA ILE A 374 -10.36 -25.49 24.38
C ILE A 374 -9.59 -25.49 25.70
N ARG A 375 -8.99 -24.33 26.04
CA ARG A 375 -8.23 -24.18 27.27
C ARG A 375 -9.06 -24.48 28.50
N ALA A 376 -10.32 -24.03 28.56
CA ALA A 376 -11.23 -24.33 29.66
C ALA A 376 -11.45 -25.81 29.86
N ASN A 377 -11.51 -26.59 28.78
CA ASN A 377 -11.72 -28.04 28.85
C ASN A 377 -10.46 -28.83 29.24
N LEU A 378 -9.28 -28.24 29.08
CA LEU A 378 -7.99 -28.90 29.35
C LEU A 378 -7.41 -28.55 30.72
N LEU A 379 -7.84 -27.43 31.32
CA LEU A 379 -7.32 -27.01 32.60
C LEU A 379 -7.85 -27.88 33.76
N PRO A 380 -6.95 -28.42 34.60
CA PRO A 380 -7.35 -29.24 35.72
C PRO A 380 -8.01 -28.43 36.87
N ASP A 381 -7.62 -27.17 37.01
CA ASP A 381 -8.19 -26.28 38.01
C ASP A 381 -9.55 -25.73 37.55
N ARG A 382 -10.57 -25.96 38.36
CA ARG A 382 -11.96 -25.58 38.07
C ARG A 382 -12.15 -24.07 37.98
N PHE A 383 -11.41 -23.28 38.77
CA PHE A 383 -11.54 -21.83 38.76
C PHE A 383 -10.95 -21.27 37.46
N ASP A 384 -9.76 -21.71 37.08
CA ASP A 384 -9.11 -21.32 35.83
C ASP A 384 -9.90 -21.72 34.59
N ALA A 385 -10.54 -22.90 34.62
CA ALA A 385 -11.44 -23.35 33.58
C ALA A 385 -12.66 -22.43 33.43
N ILE A 386 -13.30 -22.05 34.55
CA ILE A 386 -14.45 -21.12 34.57
C ILE A 386 -14.02 -19.73 34.02
N VAL A 387 -12.87 -19.21 34.43
CA VAL A 387 -12.36 -17.94 33.96
C VAL A 387 -12.13 -17.99 32.43
N SER A 388 -11.50 -19.05 31.92
CA SER A 388 -11.28 -19.23 30.49
C SER A 388 -12.59 -19.29 29.70
N TYR A 389 -13.56 -20.02 30.19
CA TYR A 389 -14.89 -20.10 29.57
C TYR A 389 -15.66 -18.78 29.63
N GLY A 390 -15.52 -18.05 30.74
CA GLY A 390 -16.06 -16.69 30.87
C GLY A 390 -15.51 -15.73 29.82
N HIS A 391 -14.18 -15.72 29.59
CA HIS A 391 -13.55 -14.94 28.56
C HIS A 391 -14.05 -15.29 27.16
N ALA A 392 -14.17 -16.60 26.85
CA ALA A 392 -14.73 -17.07 25.59
C ALA A 392 -16.12 -16.49 25.32
N ASN A 393 -17.00 -16.50 26.36
CA ASN A 393 -18.37 -15.99 26.24
C ASN A 393 -18.43 -14.46 26.07
N ILE A 394 -17.59 -13.71 26.76
CA ILE A 394 -17.52 -12.26 26.60
C ILE A 394 -17.13 -11.91 25.16
N ILE A 395 -16.07 -12.54 24.66
CA ILE A 395 -15.60 -12.28 23.30
C ILE A 395 -16.64 -12.68 22.25
N ARG A 396 -17.34 -13.81 22.42
CA ARG A 396 -18.44 -14.20 21.51
C ARG A 396 -19.55 -13.17 21.45
N LYS A 397 -19.92 -12.56 22.57
CA LYS A 397 -20.93 -11.51 22.59
C LYS A 397 -20.47 -10.31 21.78
N ASN A 398 -19.23 -9.87 22.00
CA ASN A 398 -18.66 -8.76 21.22
C ASN A 398 -18.57 -9.08 19.72
N VAL A 399 -18.21 -10.32 19.35
CA VAL A 399 -18.20 -10.77 17.95
C VAL A 399 -19.59 -10.73 17.34
N VAL A 400 -20.63 -11.13 18.09
CA VAL A 400 -22.03 -11.05 17.63
C VAL A 400 -22.42 -9.60 17.40
N GLU A 401 -22.08 -8.67 18.30
CA GLU A 401 -22.33 -7.24 18.14
C GLU A 401 -21.67 -6.71 16.87
N ILE A 402 -20.35 -6.97 16.68
CA ILE A 402 -19.59 -6.60 15.47
C ILE A 402 -20.23 -7.15 14.20
N CYS A 403 -20.63 -8.42 14.19
CA CYS A 403 -21.27 -9.03 13.02
C CYS A 403 -22.67 -8.45 12.75
N THR A 404 -23.41 -8.07 13.78
CA THR A 404 -24.73 -7.44 13.64
C THR A 404 -24.58 -6.06 13.00
N GLU A 405 -23.65 -5.23 13.48
CA GLU A 405 -23.33 -3.93 12.90
C GLU A 405 -22.93 -4.04 11.42
N LEU A 406 -22.09 -5.04 11.08
CA LEU A 406 -21.64 -5.27 9.69
C LEU A 406 -22.74 -5.77 8.74
N ILE A 407 -23.88 -6.26 9.26
CA ILE A 407 -25.01 -6.73 8.43
C ILE A 407 -26.04 -5.61 8.27
N GLU A 408 -26.13 -4.70 9.22
CA GLU A 408 -27.07 -3.58 9.21
C GLU A 408 -26.55 -2.38 8.37
N ASP A 409 -25.23 -2.29 8.12
CA ASP A 409 -24.58 -1.36 7.19
C ASP A 409 -24.55 -1.90 5.73
#